data_a6d6a86cd972d057c0b96d4807479536
#
_entry.id   a6d6a86cd972d057c0b96d4807479536
#
_cell.length_a   1.000
_cell.length_b   1.000
_cell.length_c   1.000
_cell.angle_alpha   90.00
_cell.angle_beta   90.00
_cell.angle_gamma   90.00
#
_symmetry.space_group_name_H-M   'P 1'
#
loop_
_entity.id
_entity.type
_entity.pdbx_description
1 polymer ?
#
loop_
_entity_poly.entity_id
_entity_poly.type
_entity_poly.pdbx_seq_one_letter_code
_entity_poly.pdbx_strand_id
1 'polypeptide(L)'
;MEIRSFKEKDRENCRDICHKTATAPAYVKSKDLVCLLYCDYYLDNEPDNCFVLADDEDNAIGYILSAEDQWAYTKAMKPYLKKAGRISFSEKIMHQLASLAEKGVTKKYPAHLHIDILPEGQRKGYGTKLLEALEGHLRAKGVKGVRLGVGGDNKGAHSFYEANGYVLLRNFGAFGRVYGKELLP
;
A
#
# COMPACT_ATOMS: atom_id res chain seq x y z
N MET A 1 21.22 5.04 -4.02
CA MET A 1 19.78 4.75 -3.80
C MET A 1 18.95 5.96 -4.17
N GLU A 2 17.91 5.80 -5.03
CA GLU A 2 17.05 6.88 -5.50
C GLU A 2 15.58 6.46 -5.51
N ILE A 3 14.66 7.45 -5.53
CA ILE A 3 13.24 7.21 -5.72
C ILE A 3 12.87 7.62 -7.13
N ARG A 4 12.23 6.69 -7.83
CA ARG A 4 11.76 6.88 -9.20
C ARG A 4 10.43 6.21 -9.44
N SER A 5 9.76 6.55 -10.55
CA SER A 5 8.56 5.84 -10.99
C SER A 5 8.85 4.36 -11.22
N PHE A 6 7.84 3.54 -10.96
CA PHE A 6 7.85 2.11 -11.29
C PHE A 6 8.11 1.90 -12.78
N LYS A 7 8.84 0.83 -13.11
CA LYS A 7 9.05 0.31 -14.46
C LYS A 7 8.69 -1.17 -14.46
N GLU A 8 8.27 -1.71 -15.59
CA GLU A 8 7.86 -3.13 -15.68
C GLU A 8 8.96 -4.11 -15.22
N LYS A 9 10.23 -3.77 -15.38
CA LYS A 9 11.36 -4.58 -14.87
C LYS A 9 11.36 -4.73 -13.34
N ASP A 10 10.70 -3.83 -12.60
CA ASP A 10 10.66 -3.83 -11.14
C ASP A 10 9.58 -4.78 -10.58
N ARG A 11 8.69 -5.30 -11.44
CA ARG A 11 7.52 -6.09 -11.04
C ARG A 11 7.85 -7.22 -10.08
N GLU A 12 8.80 -8.07 -10.44
CA GLU A 12 9.15 -9.22 -9.60
C GLU A 12 9.80 -8.79 -8.30
N ASN A 13 10.63 -7.74 -8.31
CA ASN A 13 11.19 -7.17 -7.09
C ASN A 13 10.09 -6.60 -6.17
N CYS A 14 9.09 -5.89 -6.71
CA CYS A 14 7.95 -5.42 -5.92
C CYS A 14 7.17 -6.58 -5.32
N ARG A 15 6.92 -7.66 -6.07
CA ARG A 15 6.27 -8.87 -5.56
C ARG A 15 7.09 -9.57 -4.47
N ASP A 16 8.42 -9.61 -4.63
CA ASP A 16 9.32 -10.15 -3.60
C ASP A 16 9.33 -9.32 -2.33
N ILE A 17 9.38 -7.98 -2.46
CA ILE A 17 9.29 -7.06 -1.33
C ILE A 17 7.96 -7.28 -0.60
N CYS A 18 6.84 -7.24 -1.32
CA CYS A 18 5.50 -7.46 -0.75
C CYS A 18 5.42 -8.76 0.06
N HIS A 19 5.95 -9.86 -0.48
CA HIS A 19 5.96 -11.14 0.21
C HIS A 19 6.90 -11.17 1.43
N LYS A 20 8.11 -10.61 1.31
CA LYS A 20 9.12 -10.60 2.39
C LYS A 20 8.73 -9.72 3.57
N THR A 21 7.97 -8.63 3.32
CA THR A 21 7.54 -7.68 4.35
C THR A 21 6.18 -8.00 4.97
N ALA A 22 5.45 -8.95 4.38
CA ALA A 22 4.16 -9.38 4.91
C ALA A 22 4.30 -9.95 6.34
N THR A 23 3.58 -9.36 7.28
CA THR A 23 3.70 -9.66 8.72
C THR A 23 2.84 -10.82 9.21
N ALA A 24 2.03 -11.42 8.37
CA ALA A 24 1.06 -12.39 8.81
C ALA A 24 1.54 -13.86 8.77
N PRO A 25 1.31 -14.63 9.83
CA PRO A 25 2.02 -15.90 10.07
C PRO A 25 1.64 -17.08 9.16
N ALA A 26 0.40 -17.17 8.68
CA ALA A 26 -0.07 -18.40 8.05
C ALA A 26 -0.12 -18.36 6.52
N TYR A 27 -0.36 -17.21 5.93
CA TYR A 27 -0.56 -17.04 4.48
C TYR A 27 0.66 -16.45 3.77
N VAL A 28 1.63 -15.99 4.51
CA VAL A 28 2.98 -15.62 4.02
C VAL A 28 3.63 -16.78 3.24
N LYS A 29 3.10 -18.00 3.35
CA LYS A 29 3.54 -19.17 2.60
C LYS A 29 3.27 -19.10 1.10
N SER A 30 2.32 -18.26 0.65
CA SER A 30 2.00 -18.11 -0.78
C SER A 30 2.29 -16.70 -1.25
N LYS A 31 3.42 -16.50 -1.95
CA LYS A 31 3.76 -15.24 -2.61
C LYS A 31 2.61 -14.75 -3.49
N ASP A 32 2.02 -15.64 -4.29
CA ASP A 32 0.93 -15.28 -5.19
C ASP A 32 -0.31 -14.77 -4.45
N LEU A 33 -0.66 -15.37 -3.31
CA LEU A 33 -1.80 -14.91 -2.53
C LEU A 33 -1.59 -13.49 -2.02
N VAL A 34 -0.42 -13.23 -1.42
CA VAL A 34 -0.08 -11.90 -0.87
C VAL A 34 -0.03 -10.87 -2.00
N CYS A 35 0.62 -11.19 -3.11
CA CYS A 35 0.73 -10.28 -4.24
C CYS A 35 -0.62 -9.98 -4.90
N LEU A 36 -1.49 -10.98 -5.06
CA LEU A 36 -2.86 -10.78 -5.57
C LEU A 36 -3.69 -9.81 -4.70
N LEU A 37 -3.45 -9.81 -3.38
CA LEU A 37 -4.22 -8.99 -2.44
C LEU A 37 -3.64 -7.57 -2.26
N TYR A 38 -2.29 -7.40 -2.36
CA TYR A 38 -1.63 -6.19 -1.89
C TYR A 38 -0.64 -5.55 -2.89
N CYS A 39 -0.40 -6.19 -4.06
CA CYS A 39 0.62 -5.72 -5.02
C CYS A 39 0.11 -5.68 -6.47
N ASP A 40 -0.31 -6.83 -7.00
CA ASP A 40 -0.53 -7.02 -8.45
C ASP A 40 -1.53 -6.03 -9.06
N TYR A 41 -2.62 -5.71 -8.35
CA TYR A 41 -3.61 -4.74 -8.83
C TYR A 41 -2.96 -3.41 -9.22
N TYR A 42 -2.12 -2.87 -8.37
CA TYR A 42 -1.53 -1.54 -8.54
C TYR A 42 -0.59 -1.50 -9.72
N LEU A 43 0.25 -2.55 -9.86
CA LEU A 43 1.20 -2.67 -10.95
C LEU A 43 0.53 -2.90 -12.30
N ASP A 44 -0.65 -3.55 -12.31
CA ASP A 44 -1.40 -3.84 -13.54
C ASP A 44 -2.30 -2.68 -13.99
N ASN A 45 -2.92 -1.97 -13.04
CA ASN A 45 -4.00 -1.03 -13.34
C ASN A 45 -3.62 0.44 -13.11
N GLU A 46 -2.68 0.71 -12.20
CA GLU A 46 -2.27 2.06 -11.82
C GLU A 46 -0.74 2.23 -11.71
N PRO A 47 0.05 1.72 -12.69
CA PRO A 47 1.51 1.76 -12.63
C PRO A 47 2.07 3.19 -12.49
N ASP A 48 1.37 4.20 -13.01
CA ASP A 48 1.77 5.61 -12.89
C ASP A 48 1.65 6.13 -11.46
N ASN A 49 0.84 5.49 -10.61
CA ASN A 49 0.69 5.79 -9.19
C ASN A 49 1.64 4.94 -8.30
N CYS A 50 2.68 4.34 -8.90
CA CYS A 50 3.64 3.48 -8.23
C CYS A 50 5.06 4.05 -8.32
N PHE A 51 5.75 4.11 -7.18
CA PHE A 51 7.15 4.53 -7.11
C PHE A 51 7.97 3.47 -6.40
N VAL A 52 9.26 3.38 -6.75
CA VAL A 52 10.20 2.44 -6.15
C VAL A 52 11.38 3.17 -5.52
N LEU A 53 11.92 2.60 -4.46
CA LEU A 53 13.25 2.89 -3.97
C LEU A 53 14.20 1.93 -4.68
N ALA A 54 15.04 2.45 -5.57
CA ALA A 54 16.05 1.68 -6.28
C ALA A 54 17.40 1.77 -5.58
N ASP A 55 18.15 0.66 -5.55
CA ASP A 55 19.53 0.61 -5.11
C ASP A 55 20.49 1.18 -6.18
N ASP A 56 21.80 1.08 -5.95
CA ASP A 56 22.82 1.62 -6.86
C ASP A 56 22.97 0.77 -8.15
N GLU A 57 22.37 -0.42 -8.18
CA GLU A 57 22.30 -1.31 -9.34
C GLU A 57 20.95 -1.18 -10.09
N ASP A 58 20.12 -0.19 -9.72
CA ASP A 58 18.76 0.07 -10.23
C ASP A 58 17.77 -1.07 -9.99
N ASN A 59 17.96 -1.88 -8.92
CA ASN A 59 16.98 -2.85 -8.44
C ASN A 59 16.05 -2.22 -7.41
N ALA A 60 14.74 -2.49 -7.49
CA ALA A 60 13.80 -2.06 -6.46
C ALA A 60 14.02 -2.82 -5.16
N ILE A 61 14.26 -2.08 -4.06
CA ILE A 61 14.39 -2.58 -2.67
C ILE A 61 13.31 -2.03 -1.75
N GLY A 62 12.41 -1.22 -2.27
CA GLY A 62 11.23 -0.70 -1.61
C GLY A 62 10.26 -0.14 -2.64
N TYR A 63 9.03 0.06 -2.24
CA TYR A 63 8.00 0.64 -3.10
C TYR A 63 6.98 1.45 -2.31
N ILE A 64 6.25 2.30 -3.01
CA ILE A 64 4.94 2.80 -2.63
C ILE A 64 3.99 2.61 -3.82
N LEU A 65 2.86 1.94 -3.56
CA LEU A 65 1.83 1.61 -4.54
C LEU A 65 0.54 2.30 -4.12
N SER A 66 -0.20 2.88 -5.06
CA SER A 66 -1.44 3.58 -4.73
C SER A 66 -2.54 3.33 -5.77
N ALA A 67 -3.78 3.25 -5.26
CA ALA A 67 -4.96 3.44 -6.07
C ALA A 67 -5.55 4.82 -5.77
N GLU A 68 -5.87 5.58 -6.81
CA GLU A 68 -6.34 6.96 -6.65
C GLU A 68 -7.83 7.08 -6.30
N ASP A 69 -8.61 6.04 -6.60
CA ASP A 69 -10.05 6.00 -6.32
C ASP A 69 -10.52 4.64 -5.82
N GLN A 70 -11.10 4.64 -4.62
CA GLN A 70 -11.58 3.42 -3.96
C GLN A 70 -12.69 2.70 -4.73
N TRP A 71 -13.56 3.41 -5.42
CA TRP A 71 -14.65 2.78 -6.13
C TRP A 71 -14.15 2.05 -7.38
N ALA A 72 -13.28 2.71 -8.15
CA ALA A 72 -12.60 2.12 -9.30
C ALA A 72 -11.79 0.89 -8.88
N TYR A 73 -10.99 1.01 -7.81
CA TYR A 73 -10.26 -0.10 -7.20
C TYR A 73 -11.16 -1.28 -6.86
N THR A 74 -12.25 -1.04 -6.12
CA THR A 74 -13.15 -2.12 -5.68
C THR A 74 -13.75 -2.88 -6.87
N LYS A 75 -14.05 -2.18 -7.96
CA LYS A 75 -14.57 -2.78 -9.19
C LYS A 75 -13.52 -3.63 -9.90
N ALA A 76 -12.31 -3.07 -10.08
CA ALA A 76 -11.23 -3.73 -10.80
C ALA A 76 -10.52 -4.83 -9.99
N MET A 77 -10.64 -4.82 -8.65
CA MET A 77 -10.07 -5.85 -7.76
C MET A 77 -10.78 -7.21 -7.83
N LYS A 78 -11.99 -7.28 -8.41
CA LYS A 78 -12.79 -8.53 -8.46
C LYS A 78 -12.06 -9.74 -9.05
N PRO A 79 -11.35 -9.67 -10.20
CA PRO A 79 -10.61 -10.81 -10.73
C PRO A 79 -9.47 -11.27 -9.81
N TYR A 80 -8.78 -10.35 -9.13
CA TYR A 80 -7.72 -10.68 -8.16
C TYR A 80 -8.30 -11.41 -6.95
N LEU A 81 -9.40 -10.91 -6.39
CA LEU A 81 -10.11 -11.58 -5.29
C LEU A 81 -10.67 -12.95 -5.68
N LYS A 82 -11.09 -13.15 -6.93
CA LYS A 82 -11.50 -14.46 -7.44
C LYS A 82 -10.32 -15.44 -7.47
N LYS A 83 -9.14 -14.99 -7.95
CA LYS A 83 -7.92 -15.81 -7.95
C LYS A 83 -7.45 -16.10 -6.51
N ALA A 84 -7.36 -15.07 -5.66
CA ALA A 84 -6.98 -15.20 -4.25
C ALA A 84 -7.89 -16.17 -3.49
N GLY A 85 -9.20 -16.11 -3.71
CA GLY A 85 -10.18 -16.99 -3.06
C GLY A 85 -10.06 -18.48 -3.47
N ARG A 86 -9.38 -18.78 -4.57
CA ARG A 86 -9.04 -20.17 -4.96
C ARG A 86 -7.83 -20.69 -4.18
N ILE A 87 -6.97 -19.80 -3.70
CA ILE A 87 -5.80 -20.15 -2.87
C ILE A 87 -6.22 -20.18 -1.40
N SER A 88 -6.90 -19.14 -0.93
CA SER A 88 -7.42 -19.03 0.43
C SER A 88 -8.72 -18.20 0.46
N PHE A 89 -9.83 -18.86 0.78
CA PHE A 89 -11.12 -18.20 0.92
C PHE A 89 -11.16 -17.28 2.15
N SER A 90 -10.54 -17.68 3.26
CA SER A 90 -10.49 -16.90 4.49
C SER A 90 -9.77 -15.56 4.29
N GLU A 91 -8.62 -15.57 3.61
CA GLU A 91 -7.85 -14.36 3.35
C GLU A 91 -8.58 -13.38 2.42
N LYS A 92 -9.26 -13.91 1.40
CA LYS A 92 -10.16 -13.11 0.57
C LYS A 92 -11.21 -12.39 1.42
N ILE A 93 -11.86 -13.11 2.34
CA ILE A 93 -12.90 -12.52 3.23
C ILE A 93 -12.28 -11.49 4.16
N MET A 94 -11.14 -11.78 4.77
CA MET A 94 -10.44 -10.83 5.64
C MET A 94 -10.06 -9.55 4.92
N HIS A 95 -9.52 -9.64 3.70
CA HIS A 95 -9.24 -8.48 2.85
C HIS A 95 -10.50 -7.65 2.55
N GLN A 96 -11.63 -8.31 2.24
CA GLN A 96 -12.89 -7.64 1.99
C GLN A 96 -13.44 -6.95 3.26
N LEU A 97 -13.32 -7.57 4.42
CA LEU A 97 -13.73 -6.98 5.70
C LEU A 97 -12.86 -5.76 6.05
N ALA A 98 -11.55 -5.84 5.85
CA ALA A 98 -10.65 -4.69 6.03
C ALA A 98 -11.05 -3.51 5.13
N SER A 99 -11.36 -3.77 3.86
CA SER A 99 -11.86 -2.74 2.93
C SER A 99 -13.20 -2.13 3.37
N LEU A 100 -14.09 -2.93 4.00
CA LEU A 100 -15.35 -2.43 4.56
C LEU A 100 -15.13 -1.50 5.79
N ALA A 101 -14.11 -1.76 6.59
CA ALA A 101 -13.77 -0.93 7.75
C ALA A 101 -13.40 0.51 7.35
N GLU A 102 -12.96 0.71 6.12
CA GLU A 102 -12.61 2.02 5.58
C GLU A 102 -13.80 2.79 4.97
N LYS A 103 -14.99 2.17 4.87
CA LYS A 103 -16.18 2.89 4.40
C LYS A 103 -16.48 4.10 5.28
N GLY A 104 -16.92 5.18 4.66
CA GLY A 104 -17.24 6.44 5.33
C GLY A 104 -16.07 7.43 5.38
N VAL A 105 -14.83 6.99 5.18
CA VAL A 105 -13.69 7.91 5.02
C VAL A 105 -13.27 8.09 3.56
N THR A 106 -13.70 7.20 2.67
CA THR A 106 -13.31 7.16 1.25
C THR A 106 -13.75 8.39 0.45
N LYS A 107 -14.81 9.09 0.84
CA LYS A 107 -15.25 10.31 0.17
C LYS A 107 -14.23 11.45 0.33
N LYS A 108 -13.63 11.56 1.51
CA LYS A 108 -12.62 12.58 1.84
C LYS A 108 -11.23 12.12 1.45
N TYR A 109 -10.96 10.83 1.58
CA TYR A 109 -9.67 10.19 1.29
C TYR A 109 -9.90 9.11 0.22
N PRO A 110 -10.10 9.48 -1.07
CA PRO A 110 -10.43 8.53 -2.13
C PRO A 110 -9.28 7.58 -2.44
N ALA A 111 -8.05 8.07 -2.43
CA ALA A 111 -6.87 7.24 -2.66
C ALA A 111 -6.49 6.40 -1.44
N HIS A 112 -5.83 5.28 -1.70
CA HIS A 112 -5.16 4.51 -0.64
C HIS A 112 -3.79 4.01 -1.12
N LEU A 113 -2.92 3.66 -0.17
CA LEU A 113 -1.55 3.27 -0.46
C LEU A 113 -1.09 2.02 0.31
N HIS A 114 -0.07 1.35 -0.27
CA HIS A 114 0.81 0.40 0.40
C HIS A 114 2.26 0.85 0.24
N ILE A 115 3.04 0.75 1.30
CA ILE A 115 4.47 1.10 1.29
C ILE A 115 5.25 0.05 2.07
N ASP A 116 6.26 -0.49 1.41
CA ASP A 116 7.16 -1.48 1.99
C ASP A 116 8.60 -1.22 1.54
N ILE A 117 9.54 -1.40 2.46
CA ILE A 117 10.98 -1.22 2.20
C ILE A 117 11.71 -2.36 2.87
N LEU A 118 12.62 -3.02 2.15
CA LEU A 118 13.50 -4.03 2.70
C LEU A 118 14.44 -3.45 3.77
N PRO A 119 14.92 -4.26 4.73
CA PRO A 119 15.72 -3.79 5.87
C PRO A 119 16.87 -2.87 5.50
N GLU A 120 17.56 -3.14 4.39
CA GLU A 120 18.68 -2.36 3.89
C GLU A 120 18.33 -0.91 3.50
N GLY A 121 17.05 -0.64 3.17
CA GLY A 121 16.54 0.70 2.87
C GLY A 121 15.86 1.40 4.05
N GLN A 122 15.61 0.69 5.15
CA GLN A 122 14.87 1.23 6.29
C GLN A 122 15.69 2.21 7.14
N ARG A 123 14.98 3.07 7.89
CA ARG A 123 15.57 4.04 8.86
C ARG A 123 16.58 5.03 8.27
N LYS A 124 16.50 5.27 6.95
CA LYS A 124 17.34 6.21 6.21
C LYS A 124 16.54 7.37 5.58
N GLY A 125 15.28 7.56 6.01
CA GLY A 125 14.39 8.61 5.49
C GLY A 125 13.70 8.29 4.16
N TYR A 126 13.96 7.13 3.56
CA TYR A 126 13.36 6.78 2.25
C TYR A 126 11.85 6.57 2.30
N GLY A 127 11.31 6.11 3.43
CA GLY A 127 9.86 6.02 3.60
C GLY A 127 9.17 7.38 3.44
N THR A 128 9.70 8.43 4.08
CA THR A 128 9.20 9.80 3.94
C THR A 128 9.31 10.28 2.49
N LYS A 129 10.44 10.05 1.83
CA LYS A 129 10.63 10.43 0.42
C LYS A 129 9.68 9.71 -0.53
N LEU A 130 9.35 8.44 -0.28
CA LEU A 130 8.33 7.71 -1.04
C LEU A 130 6.94 8.31 -0.84
N LEU A 131 6.57 8.66 0.41
CA LEU A 131 5.31 9.37 0.69
C LEU A 131 5.26 10.72 -0.04
N GLU A 132 6.32 11.51 0.04
CA GLU A 132 6.41 12.82 -0.63
C GLU A 132 6.25 12.71 -2.15
N ALA A 133 6.90 11.72 -2.78
CA ALA A 133 6.79 11.46 -4.21
C ALA A 133 5.35 11.12 -4.61
N LEU A 134 4.71 10.17 -3.91
CA LEU A 134 3.33 9.80 -4.17
C LEU A 134 2.36 10.95 -3.89
N GLU A 135 2.48 11.63 -2.76
CA GLU A 135 1.60 12.74 -2.40
C GLU A 135 1.69 13.90 -3.40
N GLY A 136 2.90 14.22 -3.87
CA GLY A 136 3.11 15.22 -4.93
C GLY A 136 2.43 14.83 -6.23
N HIS A 137 2.56 13.57 -6.62
CA HIS A 137 1.92 13.01 -7.81
C HIS A 137 0.38 13.04 -7.70
N LEU A 138 -0.17 12.57 -6.59
CA LEU A 138 -1.62 12.56 -6.36
C LEU A 138 -2.22 13.98 -6.28
N ARG A 139 -1.49 14.95 -5.69
CA ARG A 139 -1.89 16.38 -5.72
C ARG A 139 -1.97 16.91 -7.14
N ALA A 140 -0.98 16.61 -7.96
CA ALA A 140 -0.96 17.06 -9.38
C ALA A 140 -2.14 16.47 -10.18
N LYS A 141 -2.65 15.30 -9.78
CA LYS A 141 -3.85 14.67 -10.35
C LYS A 141 -5.16 15.18 -9.74
N GLY A 142 -5.12 16.08 -8.76
CA GLY A 142 -6.32 16.63 -8.11
C GLY A 142 -6.96 15.70 -7.07
N VAL A 143 -6.24 14.68 -6.59
CA VAL A 143 -6.73 13.75 -5.57
C VAL A 143 -6.79 14.47 -4.21
N LYS A 144 -7.96 14.45 -3.57
CA LYS A 144 -8.24 15.23 -2.35
C LYS A 144 -7.51 14.72 -1.10
N GLY A 145 -7.32 13.42 -1.00
CA GLY A 145 -6.69 12.82 0.17
C GLY A 145 -6.36 11.35 -0.05
N VAL A 146 -5.42 10.88 0.75
CA VAL A 146 -4.94 9.49 0.73
C VAL A 146 -5.07 8.87 2.12
N ARG A 147 -5.34 7.58 2.18
CA ARG A 147 -5.45 6.81 3.41
C ARG A 147 -4.69 5.49 3.31
N LEU A 148 -4.54 4.84 4.47
CA LEU A 148 -3.94 3.51 4.58
C LEU A 148 -4.41 2.82 5.85
N GLY A 149 -4.35 1.48 5.84
CA GLY A 149 -4.55 0.65 7.02
C GLY A 149 -3.22 0.16 7.59
N VAL A 150 -3.14 0.09 8.92
CA VAL A 150 -1.96 -0.39 9.66
C VAL A 150 -2.41 -1.40 10.71
N GLY A 151 -1.71 -2.52 10.85
CA GLY A 151 -1.95 -3.49 11.93
C GLY A 151 -1.85 -2.83 13.31
N GLY A 152 -2.74 -3.20 14.23
CA GLY A 152 -2.87 -2.53 15.54
C GLY A 152 -1.59 -2.53 16.38
N ASP A 153 -0.78 -3.57 16.25
CA ASP A 153 0.45 -3.76 17.03
C ASP A 153 1.70 -3.14 16.36
N ASN A 154 1.58 -2.59 15.16
CA ASN A 154 2.71 -2.00 14.44
C ASN A 154 3.01 -0.58 14.91
N LYS A 155 3.56 -0.46 16.13
CA LYS A 155 3.89 0.84 16.74
C LYS A 155 4.84 1.69 15.90
N GLY A 156 5.78 1.06 15.21
CA GLY A 156 6.72 1.77 14.33
C GLY A 156 6.03 2.46 13.16
N ALA A 157 5.10 1.78 12.51
CA ALA A 157 4.31 2.36 11.44
C ALA A 157 3.37 3.46 11.94
N HIS A 158 2.74 3.30 13.12
CA HIS A 158 1.90 4.35 13.69
C HIS A 158 2.68 5.66 13.86
N SER A 159 3.83 5.61 14.56
CA SER A 159 4.68 6.79 14.75
C SER A 159 5.20 7.37 13.43
N PHE A 160 5.52 6.51 12.46
CA PHE A 160 5.98 6.94 11.14
C PHE A 160 4.92 7.76 10.40
N TYR A 161 3.67 7.28 10.36
CA TYR A 161 2.60 8.01 9.66
C TYR A 161 2.23 9.31 10.38
N GLU A 162 2.14 9.30 11.70
CA GLU A 162 1.89 10.50 12.51
C GLU A 162 2.97 11.55 12.29
N ALA A 163 4.25 11.17 12.27
CA ALA A 163 5.37 12.06 11.98
C ALA A 163 5.35 12.62 10.56
N ASN A 164 4.71 11.93 9.60
CA ASN A 164 4.53 12.40 8.22
C ASN A 164 3.18 13.13 8.00
N GLY A 165 2.48 13.53 9.08
CA GLY A 165 1.26 14.35 9.02
C GLY A 165 -0.02 13.59 8.69
N TYR A 166 -0.01 12.27 8.82
CA TYR A 166 -1.24 11.47 8.75
C TYR A 166 -1.98 11.51 10.08
N VAL A 167 -3.28 11.63 10.02
CA VAL A 167 -4.16 11.65 11.19
C VAL A 167 -4.90 10.34 11.33
N LEU A 168 -5.14 9.90 12.58
CA LEU A 168 -5.90 8.70 12.88
C LEU A 168 -7.38 8.92 12.54
N LEU A 169 -7.92 8.15 11.61
CA LEU A 169 -9.32 8.23 11.17
C LEU A 169 -10.21 7.20 11.86
N ARG A 170 -9.68 5.98 12.08
CA ARG A 170 -10.39 4.86 12.72
C ARG A 170 -9.41 4.05 13.56
N ASN A 171 -9.91 3.52 14.68
CA ASN A 171 -9.14 2.65 15.55
C ASN A 171 -9.98 1.42 15.89
N PHE A 172 -9.49 0.24 15.49
CA PHE A 172 -10.10 -1.07 15.75
C PHE A 172 -9.28 -1.89 16.74
N GLY A 173 -8.49 -1.24 17.57
CA GLY A 173 -7.61 -1.89 18.56
C GLY A 173 -6.55 -2.76 17.90
N ALA A 174 -6.45 -4.02 18.34
CA ALA A 174 -5.49 -4.98 17.80
C ALA A 174 -5.73 -5.34 16.33
N PHE A 175 -6.96 -5.17 15.83
CA PHE A 175 -7.29 -5.48 14.44
C PHE A 175 -6.73 -4.47 13.42
N GLY A 176 -6.41 -3.25 13.86
CA GLY A 176 -5.79 -2.25 12.99
C GLY A 176 -6.26 -0.83 13.24
N ARG A 177 -5.60 0.09 12.54
CA ARG A 177 -5.90 1.52 12.52
C ARG A 177 -5.91 2.02 11.09
N VAL A 178 -6.76 3.00 10.81
CA VAL A 178 -6.81 3.68 9.51
C VAL A 178 -6.30 5.10 9.70
N TYR A 179 -5.32 5.47 8.92
CA TYR A 179 -4.76 6.81 8.86
C TYR A 179 -5.12 7.47 7.54
N GLY A 180 -5.16 8.80 7.53
CA GLY A 180 -5.38 9.57 6.31
C GLY A 180 -4.70 10.93 6.35
N LYS A 181 -4.43 11.47 5.16
CA LYS A 181 -3.84 12.78 4.97
C LYS A 181 -4.58 13.51 3.85
N GLU A 182 -4.99 14.76 4.13
CA GLU A 182 -5.55 15.65 3.11
C GLU A 182 -4.42 16.13 2.20
N LEU A 183 -4.63 16.08 0.90
CA LEU A 183 -3.64 16.47 -0.10
C LEU A 183 -3.95 17.84 -0.72
N LEU A 184 -5.23 18.18 -0.77
CA LEU A 184 -5.71 19.46 -1.27
C LEU A 184 -6.46 20.18 -0.15
N PRO A 185 -6.40 21.52 -0.07
CA PRO A 185 -7.15 22.32 0.89
C PRO A 185 -8.66 22.24 0.68
#